data_d13ff5cabad1590ccce7fd8f4461f897
#
_entry.id   d13ff5cabad1590ccce7fd8f4461f897
#
_cell.length_a   1.000
_cell.length_b   1.000
_cell.length_c   1.000
_cell.angle_alpha   90.00
_cell.angle_beta   90.00
_cell.angle_gamma   90.00
#
_symmetry.space_group_name_H-M   'P 1'
#
loop_
_entity.id
_entity.type
_entity.pdbx_description
1 polymer ?
#
loop_
_entity_poly.entity_id
_entity_poly.type
_entity_poly.pdbx_seq_one_letter_code
_entity_poly.pdbx_strand_id
1 'polypeptide(L)'
;MRLIHCDQGSDAWHNARAGVITASMFATARSRVGELTDQQRAYVDSVLAGMAPKAAAEASGYKAVPKSAVIEKALAGEPIGDFSEASKNYAFRLAIERISGQPLDEGFETYAMRRGHELEPFARAEHEVQSGLLVKRAGFVLSDCGNYGCSADGLIGDAGGSEYKAFIDPQKLRTFHIDNDASEVFEQAQGCMWLTDREWWHVGLYCPALAAVGKQLWWRPFARDEAFIDKMRADLDQFRQMVDGFEQSLRAGDHHQEAA
;
A
#
# COMPACT_ATOMS: atom_id res chain seq x y z
N MET A 1 -15.90 11.59 -0.86
CA MET A 1 -14.93 11.40 0.24
C MET A 1 -15.27 12.26 1.45
N ARG A 2 -14.87 11.86 2.66
CA ARG A 2 -15.07 12.60 3.90
C ARG A 2 -13.73 12.86 4.58
N LEU A 3 -13.41 14.12 4.83
CA LEU A 3 -12.24 14.51 5.62
C LEU A 3 -12.60 14.50 7.10
N ILE A 4 -11.87 13.75 7.91
CA ILE A 4 -11.97 13.70 9.35
C ILE A 4 -10.82 14.54 9.92
N HIS A 5 -11.16 15.64 10.56
CA HIS A 5 -10.18 16.52 11.17
C HIS A 5 -9.70 15.93 12.50
N CYS A 6 -8.51 15.38 12.48
CA CYS A 6 -7.83 14.81 13.64
C CYS A 6 -6.31 14.92 13.45
N ASP A 7 -5.59 14.97 14.55
CA ASP A 7 -4.13 14.89 14.49
C ASP A 7 -3.71 13.43 14.35
N GLN A 8 -2.73 13.15 13.49
CA GLN A 8 -2.16 11.80 13.35
C GLN A 8 -1.58 11.33 14.69
N GLY A 9 -1.83 10.08 15.04
CA GLY A 9 -1.44 9.49 16.33
C GLY A 9 -2.37 9.81 17.50
N SER A 10 -3.43 10.64 17.33
CA SER A 10 -4.45 10.85 18.37
C SER A 10 -5.44 9.68 18.43
N ASP A 11 -6.15 9.53 19.56
CA ASP A 11 -7.22 8.53 19.69
C ASP A 11 -8.30 8.69 18.62
N ALA A 12 -8.64 9.93 18.27
CA ALA A 12 -9.59 10.22 17.19
C ALA A 12 -9.10 9.70 15.84
N TRP A 13 -7.79 9.78 15.56
CA TRP A 13 -7.19 9.25 14.35
C TRP A 13 -7.16 7.72 14.35
N HIS A 14 -6.80 7.09 15.47
CA HIS A 14 -6.84 5.63 15.62
C HIS A 14 -8.26 5.09 15.42
N ASN A 15 -9.25 5.70 16.05
CA ASN A 15 -10.65 5.33 15.93
C ASN A 15 -11.19 5.53 14.50
N ALA A 16 -10.77 6.61 13.81
CA ALA A 16 -11.18 6.84 12.42
C ALA A 16 -10.64 5.79 11.43
N ARG A 17 -9.56 5.11 11.79
CA ARG A 17 -8.91 4.07 10.98
C ARG A 17 -9.37 2.65 11.30
N ALA A 18 -10.04 2.45 12.45
CA ALA A 18 -10.47 1.13 12.88
C ALA A 18 -11.34 0.44 11.82
N GLY A 19 -10.96 -0.74 11.38
CA GLY A 19 -11.64 -1.53 10.35
C GLY A 19 -11.55 -0.97 8.92
N VAL A 20 -10.73 0.07 8.68
CA VAL A 20 -10.56 0.72 7.38
C VAL A 20 -9.28 0.22 6.70
N ILE A 21 -9.37 -0.14 5.43
CA ILE A 21 -8.22 -0.49 4.60
C ILE A 21 -7.48 0.82 4.25
N THR A 22 -6.26 1.01 4.76
CA THR A 22 -5.55 2.28 4.64
C THR A 22 -4.50 2.27 3.54
N ALA A 23 -4.27 3.41 2.87
CA ALA A 23 -3.32 3.53 1.76
C ALA A 23 -1.90 3.05 2.11
N SER A 24 -1.44 3.27 3.35
CA SER A 24 -0.16 2.77 3.84
C SER A 24 -0.07 1.24 3.93
N MET A 25 -1.21 0.54 3.87
CA MET A 25 -1.31 -0.92 3.95
C MET A 25 -1.80 -1.55 2.64
N PHE A 26 -2.00 -0.78 1.57
CA PHE A 26 -2.48 -1.31 0.28
C PHE A 26 -1.54 -2.38 -0.28
N ALA A 27 -0.22 -2.15 -0.25
CA ALA A 27 0.75 -3.15 -0.68
C ALA A 27 0.65 -4.46 0.12
N THR A 28 0.44 -4.38 1.43
CA THR A 28 0.19 -5.56 2.28
C THR A 28 -1.14 -6.23 1.94
N ALA A 29 -2.21 -5.45 1.80
CA ALA A 29 -3.54 -5.96 1.45
C ALA A 29 -3.54 -6.72 0.12
N ARG A 30 -2.79 -6.24 -0.86
CA ARG A 30 -2.66 -6.82 -2.22
C ARG A 30 -1.59 -7.91 -2.34
N SER A 31 -0.80 -8.14 -1.29
CA SER A 31 0.31 -9.09 -1.32
C SER A 31 -0.19 -10.51 -1.55
N ARG A 32 0.35 -11.17 -2.58
CA ARG A 32 0.01 -12.53 -2.98
C ARG A 32 1.23 -13.43 -3.05
N VAL A 33 1.00 -14.73 -2.98
CA VAL A 33 1.99 -15.79 -3.14
C VAL A 33 1.52 -16.79 -4.19
N GLY A 34 2.45 -17.46 -4.87
CA GLY A 34 2.11 -18.48 -5.88
C GLY A 34 1.53 -17.90 -7.18
N GLU A 35 1.77 -16.62 -7.48
CA GLU A 35 1.47 -16.00 -8.77
C GLU A 35 2.56 -16.28 -9.80
N LEU A 36 2.22 -16.11 -11.07
CA LEU A 36 3.21 -16.12 -12.14
C LEU A 36 4.09 -14.87 -12.07
N THR A 37 5.39 -15.05 -12.20
CA THR A 37 6.29 -13.94 -12.52
C THR A 37 5.97 -13.39 -13.92
N ASP A 38 6.43 -12.18 -14.26
CA ASP A 38 6.19 -11.60 -15.58
C ASP A 38 6.71 -12.50 -16.71
N GLN A 39 7.87 -13.12 -16.51
CA GLN A 39 8.44 -14.07 -17.46
C GLN A 39 7.57 -15.33 -17.60
N GLN A 40 7.06 -15.87 -16.49
CA GLN A 40 6.16 -17.02 -16.50
C GLN A 40 4.82 -16.66 -17.14
N ARG A 41 4.30 -15.48 -16.90
CA ARG A 41 3.07 -14.97 -17.50
C ARG A 41 3.22 -14.87 -19.00
N ALA A 42 4.29 -14.24 -19.51
CA ALA A 42 4.57 -14.15 -20.93
C ALA A 42 4.64 -15.53 -21.62
N TYR A 43 5.23 -16.51 -20.93
CA TYR A 43 5.26 -17.90 -21.40
C TYR A 43 3.85 -18.51 -21.47
N VAL A 44 3.09 -18.43 -20.38
CA VAL A 44 1.73 -19.00 -20.29
C VAL A 44 0.82 -18.38 -21.34
N ASP A 45 0.83 -17.04 -21.46
CA ASP A 45 0.00 -16.32 -22.43
C ASP A 45 0.32 -16.73 -23.88
N SER A 46 1.61 -16.90 -24.20
CA SER A 46 2.05 -17.37 -25.52
C SER A 46 1.57 -18.79 -25.81
N VAL A 47 1.63 -19.70 -24.83
CA VAL A 47 1.13 -21.07 -25.00
C VAL A 47 -0.38 -21.10 -25.15
N LEU A 48 -1.10 -20.34 -24.35
CA LEU A 48 -2.58 -20.24 -24.41
C LEU A 48 -3.04 -19.61 -25.73
N ALA A 49 -2.22 -18.71 -26.32
CA ALA A 49 -2.43 -18.16 -27.66
C ALA A 49 -2.12 -19.14 -28.80
N GLY A 50 -1.74 -20.41 -28.49
CA GLY A 50 -1.49 -21.46 -29.46
C GLY A 50 -0.04 -21.60 -29.92
N MET A 51 0.90 -20.89 -29.30
CA MET A 51 2.33 -21.05 -29.61
C MET A 51 2.85 -22.40 -29.08
N ALA A 52 3.69 -23.09 -29.87
CA ALA A 52 4.32 -24.32 -29.39
C ALA A 52 5.18 -24.06 -28.14
N PRO A 53 5.15 -24.93 -27.10
CA PRO A 53 5.81 -24.67 -25.81
C PRO A 53 7.29 -24.31 -25.91
N LYS A 54 8.03 -24.89 -26.85
CA LYS A 54 9.45 -24.58 -27.07
C LYS A 54 9.63 -23.15 -27.61
N ALA A 55 8.83 -22.74 -28.58
CA ALA A 55 8.87 -21.41 -29.15
C ALA A 55 8.42 -20.33 -28.13
N ALA A 56 7.38 -20.62 -27.34
CA ALA A 56 6.92 -19.77 -26.25
C ALA A 56 8.01 -19.58 -25.19
N ALA A 57 8.74 -20.64 -24.84
CA ALA A 57 9.86 -20.58 -23.90
C ALA A 57 10.98 -19.66 -24.43
N GLU A 58 11.39 -19.82 -25.66
CA GLU A 58 12.41 -18.97 -26.29
C GLU A 58 11.96 -17.50 -26.36
N ALA A 59 10.72 -17.24 -26.77
CA ALA A 59 10.14 -15.90 -26.84
C ALA A 59 10.06 -15.22 -25.47
N SER A 60 9.87 -16.00 -24.41
CA SER A 60 9.79 -15.51 -23.01
C SER A 60 11.16 -15.52 -22.29
N GLY A 61 12.26 -15.77 -23.03
CA GLY A 61 13.63 -15.73 -22.50
C GLY A 61 14.05 -16.96 -21.68
N TYR A 62 13.34 -18.09 -21.81
CA TYR A 62 13.76 -19.36 -21.21
C TYR A 62 14.70 -20.13 -22.15
N LYS A 63 15.70 -20.79 -21.57
CA LYS A 63 16.60 -21.71 -22.33
C LYS A 63 15.95 -23.07 -22.64
N ALA A 64 14.92 -23.43 -21.92
CA ALA A 64 14.16 -24.68 -22.08
C ALA A 64 12.73 -24.44 -21.58
N VAL A 65 11.80 -25.34 -21.94
CA VAL A 65 10.42 -25.29 -21.45
C VAL A 65 10.42 -25.29 -19.91
N PRO A 66 9.88 -24.21 -19.28
CA PRO A 66 9.90 -24.12 -17.82
C PRO A 66 8.98 -25.17 -17.20
N LYS A 67 9.46 -25.79 -16.11
CA LYS A 67 8.71 -26.76 -15.30
C LYS A 67 8.44 -26.13 -13.95
N SER A 68 7.19 -25.75 -13.70
CA SER A 68 6.77 -25.13 -12.44
C SER A 68 5.30 -25.47 -12.20
N ALA A 69 4.96 -25.90 -10.99
CA ALA A 69 3.58 -26.22 -10.62
C ALA A 69 2.61 -25.07 -10.86
N VAL A 70 3.05 -23.81 -10.66
CA VAL A 70 2.20 -22.65 -10.93
C VAL A 70 1.93 -22.45 -12.42
N ILE A 71 2.91 -22.74 -13.28
CA ILE A 71 2.73 -22.70 -14.74
C ILE A 71 1.77 -23.82 -15.19
N GLU A 72 1.93 -25.01 -14.66
CA GLU A 72 1.07 -26.16 -14.98
C GLU A 72 -0.38 -25.87 -14.61
N LYS A 73 -0.63 -25.34 -13.41
CA LYS A 73 -1.97 -24.90 -12.98
C LYS A 73 -2.54 -23.80 -13.89
N ALA A 74 -1.75 -22.78 -14.20
CA ALA A 74 -2.17 -21.70 -15.07
C ALA A 74 -2.56 -22.19 -16.47
N LEU A 75 -1.78 -23.11 -17.05
CA LEU A 75 -2.08 -23.71 -18.36
C LEU A 75 -3.31 -24.63 -18.31
N ALA A 76 -3.60 -25.24 -17.16
CA ALA A 76 -4.81 -26.02 -16.92
C ALA A 76 -6.05 -25.15 -16.65
N GLY A 77 -5.91 -23.82 -16.56
CA GLY A 77 -7.00 -22.91 -16.19
C GLY A 77 -7.39 -23.01 -14.71
N GLU A 78 -6.54 -23.60 -13.87
CA GLU A 78 -6.75 -23.66 -12.44
C GLU A 78 -6.43 -22.31 -11.78
N PRO A 79 -7.09 -21.97 -10.66
CA PRO A 79 -6.76 -20.78 -9.90
C PRO A 79 -5.29 -20.79 -9.44
N ILE A 80 -4.61 -19.66 -9.65
CA ILE A 80 -3.24 -19.45 -9.20
C ILE A 80 -3.16 -18.18 -8.37
N GLY A 81 -2.21 -18.19 -7.44
CA GLY A 81 -2.04 -17.08 -6.51
C GLY A 81 -3.06 -17.11 -5.37
N ASP A 82 -2.59 -16.87 -4.18
CA ASP A 82 -3.41 -16.71 -2.99
C ASP A 82 -2.90 -15.48 -2.22
N PHE A 83 -3.72 -14.91 -1.37
CA PHE A 83 -3.28 -13.85 -0.48
C PHE A 83 -2.15 -14.35 0.42
N SER A 84 -1.14 -13.51 0.64
CA SER A 84 -0.06 -13.82 1.56
C SER A 84 -0.58 -13.93 2.99
N GLU A 85 0.17 -14.59 3.87
CA GLU A 85 -0.19 -14.65 5.30
C GLU A 85 -0.25 -13.25 5.94
N ALA A 86 0.61 -12.33 5.52
CA ALA A 86 0.55 -10.94 5.97
C ALA A 86 -0.78 -10.27 5.56
N SER A 87 -1.23 -10.51 4.33
CA SER A 87 -2.53 -10.02 3.85
C SER A 87 -3.70 -10.63 4.64
N LYS A 88 -3.71 -11.95 4.84
CA LYS A 88 -4.76 -12.65 5.60
C LYS A 88 -4.82 -12.16 7.05
N ASN A 89 -3.69 -12.00 7.71
CA ASN A 89 -3.62 -11.48 9.07
C ASN A 89 -4.13 -10.03 9.15
N TYR A 90 -3.80 -9.20 8.17
CA TYR A 90 -4.33 -7.83 8.09
C TYR A 90 -5.85 -7.83 7.87
N ALA A 91 -6.38 -8.69 6.98
CA ALA A 91 -7.81 -8.81 6.77
C ALA A 91 -8.56 -9.28 8.03
N PHE A 92 -8.01 -10.25 8.75
CA PHE A 92 -8.59 -10.74 9.99
C PHE A 92 -8.60 -9.68 11.09
N ARG A 93 -7.51 -8.91 11.22
CA ARG A 93 -7.45 -7.76 12.12
C ARG A 93 -8.57 -6.75 11.81
N LEU A 94 -8.73 -6.35 10.54
CA LEU A 94 -9.78 -5.42 10.13
C LEU A 94 -11.18 -5.96 10.43
N ALA A 95 -11.42 -7.26 10.29
CA ALA A 95 -12.69 -7.88 10.65
C ALA A 95 -12.99 -7.74 12.15
N ILE A 96 -11.99 -7.95 13.02
CA ILE A 96 -12.13 -7.74 14.48
C ILE A 96 -12.43 -6.27 14.78
N GLU A 97 -11.69 -5.34 14.17
CA GLU A 97 -11.87 -3.89 14.36
C GLU A 97 -13.27 -3.43 13.89
N ARG A 98 -13.82 -4.00 12.81
CA ARG A 98 -15.19 -3.72 12.36
C ARG A 98 -16.25 -4.24 13.34
N ILE A 99 -16.01 -5.38 13.96
CA ILE A 99 -16.93 -5.96 14.96
C ILE A 99 -16.91 -5.15 16.26
N SER A 100 -15.72 -4.77 16.72
CA SER A 100 -15.55 -4.05 17.99
C SER A 100 -15.83 -2.54 17.87
N GLY A 101 -15.65 -1.97 16.68
CA GLY A 101 -15.65 -0.53 16.45
C GLY A 101 -14.44 0.17 17.07
N GLN A 102 -13.40 -0.57 17.44
CA GLN A 102 -12.20 -0.08 18.11
C GLN A 102 -10.95 -0.59 17.40
N PRO A 103 -9.83 0.17 17.38
CA PRO A 103 -8.57 -0.35 16.90
C PRO A 103 -8.13 -1.55 17.75
N LEU A 104 -7.63 -2.60 17.09
CA LEU A 104 -7.16 -3.81 17.79
C LEU A 104 -5.85 -3.55 18.55
N ASP A 105 -5.00 -2.68 18.03
CA ASP A 105 -3.75 -2.30 18.66
C ASP A 105 -3.88 -0.88 19.23
N GLU A 106 -3.95 -0.78 20.53
CA GLU A 106 -3.76 0.48 21.22
C GLU A 106 -2.25 0.74 21.39
N GLY A 107 -1.70 1.52 20.45
CA GLY A 107 -0.57 2.34 20.80
C GLY A 107 0.82 1.71 20.91
N PHE A 108 1.13 0.58 20.24
CA PHE A 108 2.53 0.20 20.09
C PHE A 108 3.21 1.05 19.00
N GLU A 109 3.63 2.26 19.42
CA GLU A 109 4.43 3.13 18.56
C GLU A 109 5.88 2.64 18.56
N THR A 110 6.35 2.19 17.39
CA THR A 110 7.77 1.85 17.22
C THR A 110 8.64 3.10 17.27
N TYR A 111 9.93 2.95 17.57
CA TYR A 111 10.90 4.05 17.47
C TYR A 111 10.87 4.73 16.10
N ALA A 112 10.75 3.95 15.03
CA ALA A 112 10.70 4.49 13.66
C ALA A 112 9.43 5.33 13.41
N MET A 113 8.29 4.91 13.93
CA MET A 113 7.03 5.67 13.82
C MET A 113 7.11 7.00 14.58
N ARG A 114 7.56 6.96 15.84
CA ARG A 114 7.73 8.16 16.65
C ARG A 114 8.69 9.16 16.00
N ARG A 115 9.84 8.66 15.55
CA ARG A 115 10.80 9.48 14.81
C ARG A 115 10.22 10.07 13.54
N GLY A 116 9.38 9.32 12.81
CA GLY A 116 8.65 9.81 11.65
C GLY A 116 7.78 11.00 12.00
N HIS A 117 6.95 10.88 13.03
CA HIS A 117 6.07 11.97 13.51
C HIS A 117 6.87 13.19 13.99
N GLU A 118 7.98 12.98 14.71
CA GLU A 118 8.85 14.08 15.19
C GLU A 118 9.51 14.84 14.03
N LEU A 119 9.86 14.17 12.95
CA LEU A 119 10.59 14.74 11.82
C LEU A 119 9.68 15.28 10.70
N GLU A 120 8.43 14.87 10.63
CA GLU A 120 7.47 15.32 9.62
C GLU A 120 7.34 16.85 9.52
N PRO A 121 7.23 17.62 10.62
CA PRO A 121 7.16 19.08 10.54
C PRO A 121 8.38 19.72 9.88
N PHE A 122 9.57 19.17 10.13
CA PHE A 122 10.81 19.66 9.53
C PHE A 122 10.91 19.29 8.06
N ALA A 123 10.50 18.06 7.70
CA ALA A 123 10.41 17.63 6.31
C ALA A 123 9.46 18.52 5.50
N ARG A 124 8.29 18.84 6.06
CA ARG A 124 7.30 19.72 5.44
C ARG A 124 7.84 21.14 5.25
N ALA A 125 8.42 21.74 6.29
CA ALA A 125 8.98 23.08 6.20
C ALA A 125 10.09 23.17 5.15
N GLU A 126 10.99 22.19 5.09
CA GLU A 126 12.03 22.12 4.08
C GLU A 126 11.45 21.93 2.67
N HIS A 127 10.41 21.10 2.54
CA HIS A 127 9.71 20.89 1.28
C HIS A 127 9.03 22.19 0.80
N GLU A 128 8.38 22.95 1.69
CA GLU A 128 7.78 24.25 1.35
C GLU A 128 8.84 25.23 0.86
N VAL A 129 10.00 25.29 1.51
CA VAL A 129 11.12 26.15 1.10
C VAL A 129 11.64 25.76 -0.28
N GLN A 130 11.86 24.46 -0.52
CA GLN A 130 12.44 24.00 -1.79
C GLN A 130 11.46 24.06 -2.96
N SER A 131 10.18 23.76 -2.72
CA SER A 131 9.16 23.72 -3.78
C SER A 131 8.45 25.05 -4.03
N GLY A 132 8.46 25.96 -3.06
CA GLY A 132 7.67 27.19 -3.08
C GLY A 132 6.16 26.96 -2.88
N LEU A 133 5.74 25.77 -2.47
CA LEU A 133 4.34 25.39 -2.30
C LEU A 133 3.97 25.33 -0.81
N LEU A 134 2.77 25.79 -0.46
CA LEU A 134 2.26 25.66 0.90
C LEU A 134 1.59 24.31 1.10
N VAL A 135 1.95 23.62 2.17
CA VAL A 135 1.44 22.31 2.53
C VAL A 135 0.49 22.40 3.72
N LYS A 136 -0.79 22.20 3.49
CA LYS A 136 -1.80 22.15 4.56
C LYS A 136 -1.83 20.76 5.17
N ARG A 137 -1.71 20.65 6.50
CA ARG A 137 -1.89 19.38 7.21
C ARG A 137 -3.27 18.81 6.90
N ALA A 138 -3.30 17.52 6.65
CA ALA A 138 -4.53 16.77 6.47
C ALA A 138 -4.77 15.87 7.69
N GLY A 139 -6.03 15.62 7.99
CA GLY A 139 -6.42 14.59 8.94
C GLY A 139 -6.51 13.21 8.25
N PHE A 140 -7.57 12.48 8.56
CA PHE A 140 -7.86 11.21 7.90
C PHE A 140 -8.92 11.40 6.81
N VAL A 141 -8.63 10.91 5.61
CA VAL A 141 -9.58 10.90 4.49
C VAL A 141 -10.23 9.54 4.39
N LEU A 142 -11.55 9.50 4.45
CA LEU A 142 -12.34 8.29 4.33
C LEU A 142 -13.13 8.30 3.03
N SER A 143 -13.12 7.19 2.29
CA SER A 143 -13.95 6.99 1.09
C SER A 143 -15.44 7.06 1.41
N ASP A 144 -16.29 7.36 0.41
CA ASP A 144 -17.75 7.44 0.60
C ASP A 144 -18.36 6.09 1.04
N CYS A 145 -17.78 4.97 0.61
CA CYS A 145 -18.21 3.64 1.06
C CYS A 145 -17.72 3.27 2.48
N GLY A 146 -16.83 4.06 3.09
CA GLY A 146 -16.30 3.81 4.43
C GLY A 146 -15.25 2.70 4.54
N ASN A 147 -14.90 2.02 3.44
CA ASN A 147 -14.00 0.85 3.48
C ASN A 147 -12.52 1.22 3.31
N TYR A 148 -12.23 2.36 2.68
CA TYR A 148 -10.87 2.78 2.33
C TYR A 148 -10.56 4.15 2.89
N GLY A 149 -9.31 4.36 3.29
CA GLY A 149 -8.89 5.66 3.81
C GLY A 149 -7.40 5.92 3.67
N CYS A 150 -7.01 7.18 3.83
CA CYS A 150 -5.60 7.57 3.90
C CYS A 150 -5.37 8.68 4.92
N SER A 151 -4.18 8.67 5.51
CA SER A 151 -3.64 9.79 6.28
C SER A 151 -2.57 10.44 5.43
N ALA A 152 -2.91 11.55 4.77
CA ALA A 152 -1.94 12.33 4.02
C ALA A 152 -1.17 13.22 5.00
N ASP A 153 0.15 13.35 4.85
CA ASP A 153 0.94 14.27 5.66
C ASP A 153 0.65 15.73 5.28
N GLY A 154 0.21 15.93 4.03
CA GLY A 154 -0.21 17.24 3.58
C GLY A 154 -1.02 17.26 2.30
N LEU A 155 -1.79 18.34 2.12
CA LEU A 155 -2.49 18.67 0.89
C LEU A 155 -1.93 19.98 0.33
N ILE A 156 -1.74 20.04 -1.00
CA ILE A 156 -1.12 21.16 -1.69
C ILE A 156 -2.09 21.70 -2.74
N GLY A 157 -2.59 22.90 -2.55
CA GLY A 157 -3.63 23.45 -3.40
C GLY A 157 -4.83 22.51 -3.50
N ASP A 158 -5.46 22.45 -4.68
CA ASP A 158 -6.61 21.59 -4.93
C ASP A 158 -6.24 20.26 -5.59
N ALA A 159 -5.09 20.19 -6.27
CA ALA A 159 -4.69 19.07 -7.11
C ALA A 159 -3.54 18.22 -6.56
N GLY A 160 -2.85 18.65 -5.53
CA GLY A 160 -1.64 17.96 -5.04
C GLY A 160 -1.71 17.51 -3.59
N GLY A 161 -0.80 16.61 -3.23
CA GLY A 161 -0.59 16.19 -1.85
C GLY A 161 0.86 15.84 -1.57
N SER A 162 1.15 15.48 -0.33
CA SER A 162 2.50 15.10 0.09
C SER A 162 2.49 13.98 1.13
N GLU A 163 3.57 13.21 1.10
CA GLU A 163 3.91 12.16 2.05
C GLU A 163 5.39 12.28 2.40
N TYR A 164 5.74 12.19 3.68
CA TYR A 164 7.10 12.29 4.13
C TYR A 164 7.55 11.00 4.83
N LYS A 165 8.75 10.56 4.51
CA LYS A 165 9.40 9.40 5.13
C LYS A 165 10.67 9.83 5.85
N ALA A 166 10.98 9.17 6.96
CA ALA A 166 12.17 9.40 7.76
C ALA A 166 12.87 8.08 8.10
N PHE A 167 13.28 7.35 7.07
CA PHE A 167 13.97 6.07 7.21
C PHE A 167 15.30 6.21 7.96
N ILE A 168 15.65 5.17 8.72
CA ILE A 168 16.95 5.03 9.38
C ILE A 168 17.79 3.92 8.76
N ASP A 169 17.18 3.07 7.94
CA ASP A 169 17.85 1.99 7.22
C ASP A 169 18.75 2.56 6.12
N PRO A 170 20.07 2.32 6.17
CA PRO A 170 21.01 2.80 5.15
C PRO A 170 20.70 2.30 3.74
N GLN A 171 20.13 1.11 3.59
CA GLN A 171 19.74 0.58 2.28
C GLN A 171 18.63 1.43 1.68
N LYS A 172 17.58 1.74 2.44
CA LYS A 172 16.49 2.61 1.98
C LYS A 172 16.98 4.02 1.67
N LEU A 173 17.82 4.60 2.53
CA LEU A 173 18.43 5.90 2.28
C LEU A 173 19.21 5.93 0.97
N ARG A 174 20.01 4.89 0.70
CA ARG A 174 20.74 4.77 -0.56
C ARG A 174 19.83 4.68 -1.75
N THR A 175 18.80 3.82 -1.70
CA THR A 175 17.81 3.63 -2.77
C THR A 175 17.20 4.95 -3.22
N PHE A 176 16.80 5.79 -2.27
CA PHE A 176 16.23 7.11 -2.59
C PHE A 176 17.29 8.11 -3.05
N HIS A 177 18.36 8.30 -2.28
CA HIS A 177 19.32 9.39 -2.53
C HIS A 177 20.29 9.12 -3.69
N ILE A 178 20.67 7.86 -3.92
CA ILE A 178 21.68 7.47 -4.91
C ILE A 178 21.02 6.85 -6.13
N ASP A 179 20.17 5.82 -5.92
CA ASP A 179 19.55 5.09 -7.01
C ASP A 179 18.34 5.88 -7.58
N ASN A 180 17.90 6.94 -6.88
CA ASN A 180 16.76 7.79 -7.21
C ASN A 180 15.48 6.96 -7.45
N ASP A 181 15.34 5.89 -6.67
CA ASP A 181 14.21 4.97 -6.72
C ASP A 181 13.31 5.16 -5.50
N ALA A 182 12.05 5.47 -5.76
CA ALA A 182 11.00 5.65 -4.76
C ALA A 182 9.82 4.69 -4.99
N SER A 183 10.06 3.57 -5.67
CA SER A 183 9.03 2.56 -5.98
C SER A 183 8.34 2.02 -4.72
N GLU A 184 9.05 1.92 -3.60
CA GLU A 184 8.51 1.47 -2.30
C GLU A 184 7.29 2.28 -1.82
N VAL A 185 7.22 3.56 -2.18
CA VAL A 185 6.16 4.48 -1.71
C VAL A 185 5.16 4.85 -2.82
N PHE A 186 5.38 4.35 -4.04
CA PHE A 186 4.54 4.65 -5.21
C PHE A 186 3.09 4.25 -4.99
N GLU A 187 2.84 3.03 -4.53
CA GLU A 187 1.50 2.52 -4.32
C GLU A 187 0.73 3.33 -3.26
N GLN A 188 1.38 3.71 -2.16
CA GLN A 188 0.78 4.57 -1.14
C GLN A 188 0.40 5.93 -1.73
N ALA A 189 1.28 6.53 -2.53
CA ALA A 189 1.01 7.81 -3.19
C ALA A 189 -0.17 7.72 -4.15
N GLN A 190 -0.24 6.67 -4.99
CA GLN A 190 -1.38 6.42 -5.88
C GLN A 190 -2.68 6.19 -5.09
N GLY A 191 -2.61 5.48 -3.98
CA GLY A 191 -3.74 5.27 -3.07
C GLY A 191 -4.24 6.58 -2.47
N CYS A 192 -3.33 7.45 -2.03
CA CYS A 192 -3.69 8.78 -1.54
C CYS A 192 -4.32 9.64 -2.64
N MET A 193 -3.77 9.65 -3.86
CA MET A 193 -4.34 10.37 -5.00
C MET A 193 -5.74 9.87 -5.36
N TRP A 194 -5.94 8.53 -5.36
CA TRP A 194 -7.26 7.96 -5.57
C TRP A 194 -8.27 8.43 -4.52
N LEU A 195 -7.92 8.32 -3.23
CA LEU A 195 -8.84 8.61 -2.12
C LEU A 195 -9.12 10.10 -1.95
N THR A 196 -8.21 10.99 -2.40
CA THR A 196 -8.36 12.44 -2.30
C THR A 196 -8.80 13.10 -3.60
N ASP A 197 -8.91 12.31 -4.68
CA ASP A 197 -9.20 12.76 -6.04
C ASP A 197 -8.22 13.85 -6.53
N ARG A 198 -6.89 13.59 -6.29
CA ARG A 198 -5.83 14.53 -6.64
C ARG A 198 -4.98 14.00 -7.79
N GLU A 199 -4.35 14.91 -8.53
CA GLU A 199 -3.66 14.63 -9.78
C GLU A 199 -2.19 14.28 -9.61
N TRP A 200 -1.57 14.74 -8.52
CA TRP A 200 -0.15 14.51 -8.25
C TRP A 200 0.16 14.47 -6.76
N TRP A 201 1.30 13.83 -6.43
CA TRP A 201 1.75 13.63 -5.05
C TRP A 201 3.25 13.83 -4.93
N HIS A 202 3.70 14.66 -3.99
CA HIS A 202 5.10 14.77 -3.66
C HIS A 202 5.45 13.78 -2.56
N VAL A 203 6.47 12.96 -2.82
CA VAL A 203 7.06 12.09 -1.79
C VAL A 203 8.39 12.65 -1.38
N GLY A 204 8.56 12.90 -0.09
CA GLY A 204 9.80 13.39 0.51
C GLY A 204 10.44 12.36 1.44
N LEU A 205 11.75 12.24 1.38
CA LEU A 205 12.56 11.50 2.35
C LEU A 205 13.43 12.48 3.13
N TYR A 206 13.19 12.57 4.42
CA TYR A 206 13.91 13.49 5.30
C TYR A 206 14.97 12.76 6.13
N CYS A 207 16.21 13.20 6.00
CA CYS A 207 17.37 12.68 6.73
C CYS A 207 18.19 13.86 7.28
N PRO A 208 17.98 14.28 8.54
CA PRO A 208 18.69 15.42 9.13
C PRO A 208 20.21 15.25 9.15
N ALA A 209 20.73 14.01 9.15
CA ALA A 209 22.16 13.73 9.09
C ALA A 209 22.84 14.25 7.82
N LEU A 210 22.09 14.50 6.75
CA LEU A 210 22.59 15.04 5.48
C LEU A 210 22.53 16.58 5.41
N ALA A 211 22.13 17.27 6.48
CA ALA A 211 22.04 18.72 6.52
C ALA A 211 23.37 19.43 6.25
N ALA A 212 24.48 18.86 6.73
CA ALA A 212 25.82 19.41 6.50
C ALA A 212 26.21 19.55 5.02
N VAL A 213 25.55 18.81 4.14
CA VAL A 213 25.76 18.86 2.68
C VAL A 213 24.53 19.37 1.92
N GLY A 214 23.55 19.93 2.62
CA GLY A 214 22.33 20.50 2.04
C GLY A 214 21.41 19.48 1.37
N LYS A 215 21.47 18.21 1.80
CA LYS A 215 20.68 17.10 1.23
C LYS A 215 19.78 16.44 2.28
N GLN A 216 19.33 17.19 3.27
CA GLN A 216 18.47 16.71 4.32
C GLN A 216 17.08 16.30 3.81
N LEU A 217 16.61 16.85 2.70
CA LEU A 217 15.38 16.46 2.04
C LEU A 217 15.66 16.04 0.59
N TRP A 218 15.35 14.80 0.27
CA TRP A 218 15.14 14.33 -1.09
C TRP A 218 13.62 14.33 -1.35
N TRP A 219 13.16 14.81 -2.49
CA TRP A 219 11.75 14.70 -2.84
C TRP A 219 11.53 14.57 -4.35
N ARG A 220 10.39 13.97 -4.74
CA ARG A 220 10.00 13.75 -6.12
C ARG A 220 8.48 13.86 -6.27
N PRO A 221 7.98 14.45 -7.38
CA PRO A 221 6.58 14.37 -7.75
C PRO A 221 6.25 13.03 -8.41
N PHE A 222 5.08 12.50 -8.07
CA PHE A 222 4.41 11.43 -8.78
C PHE A 222 3.13 11.96 -9.41
N ALA A 223 2.92 11.65 -10.69
CA ALA A 223 1.65 11.87 -11.35
C ALA A 223 0.68 10.73 -11.01
N ARG A 224 -0.60 11.03 -11.05
CA ARG A 224 -1.67 10.05 -10.93
C ARG A 224 -1.62 9.08 -12.12
N ASP A 225 -1.68 7.79 -11.83
CA ASP A 225 -1.70 6.71 -12.81
C ASP A 225 -3.04 5.97 -12.71
N GLU A 226 -3.96 6.29 -13.62
CA GLU A 226 -5.30 5.70 -13.60
C GLU A 226 -5.29 4.20 -13.86
N ALA A 227 -4.41 3.71 -14.75
CA ALA A 227 -4.32 2.28 -15.05
C ALA A 227 -3.83 1.49 -13.82
N PHE A 228 -2.85 2.03 -13.10
CA PHE A 228 -2.40 1.45 -11.84
C PHE A 228 -3.49 1.50 -10.78
N ILE A 229 -4.18 2.64 -10.64
CA ILE A 229 -5.26 2.84 -9.66
C ILE A 229 -6.41 1.86 -9.93
N ASP A 230 -6.83 1.67 -11.18
CA ASP A 230 -7.91 0.75 -11.51
C ASP A 230 -7.56 -0.70 -11.15
N LYS A 231 -6.34 -1.14 -11.46
CA LYS A 231 -5.86 -2.46 -11.03
C LYS A 231 -5.79 -2.56 -9.51
N MET A 232 -5.23 -1.55 -8.85
CA MET A 232 -5.14 -1.50 -7.38
C MET A 232 -6.52 -1.62 -6.74
N ARG A 233 -7.53 -0.90 -7.26
CA ARG A 233 -8.91 -0.96 -6.76
C ARG A 233 -9.51 -2.35 -6.91
N ALA A 234 -9.34 -2.99 -8.07
CA ALA A 234 -9.83 -4.35 -8.31
C ALA A 234 -9.22 -5.37 -7.33
N ASP A 235 -7.91 -5.26 -7.06
CA ASP A 235 -7.23 -6.11 -6.09
C ASP A 235 -7.71 -5.84 -4.65
N LEU A 236 -7.90 -4.57 -4.29
CA LEU A 236 -8.40 -4.16 -2.97
C LEU A 236 -9.86 -4.57 -2.74
N ASP A 237 -10.69 -4.62 -3.78
CA ASP A 237 -12.06 -5.14 -3.67
C ASP A 237 -12.07 -6.65 -3.37
N GLN A 238 -11.14 -7.42 -3.93
CA GLN A 238 -10.97 -8.84 -3.56
C GLN A 238 -10.50 -8.99 -2.11
N PHE A 239 -9.56 -8.15 -1.67
CA PHE A 239 -9.13 -8.12 -0.28
C PHE A 239 -10.29 -7.76 0.66
N ARG A 240 -11.09 -6.75 0.32
CA ARG A 240 -12.28 -6.37 1.09
C ARG A 240 -13.26 -7.53 1.25
N GLN A 241 -13.50 -8.31 0.17
CA GLN A 241 -14.33 -9.51 0.26
C GLN A 241 -13.80 -10.53 1.27
N MET A 242 -12.48 -10.69 1.38
CA MET A 242 -11.86 -11.54 2.41
C MET A 242 -12.11 -10.99 3.82
N VAL A 243 -12.01 -9.67 4.02
CA VAL A 243 -12.35 -9.03 5.31
C VAL A 243 -13.81 -9.29 5.65
N ASP A 244 -14.73 -9.08 4.70
CA ASP A 244 -16.16 -9.31 4.88
C ASP A 244 -16.44 -10.79 5.23
N GLY A 245 -15.74 -11.74 4.59
CA GLY A 245 -15.85 -13.16 4.88
C GLY A 245 -15.40 -13.52 6.29
N PHE A 246 -14.27 -12.96 6.76
CA PHE A 246 -13.84 -13.16 8.15
C PHE A 246 -14.81 -12.56 9.15
N GLU A 247 -15.33 -11.34 8.88
CA GLU A 247 -16.33 -10.71 9.73
C GLU A 247 -17.59 -11.56 9.82
N GLN A 248 -18.11 -12.08 8.70
CA GLN A 248 -19.27 -12.97 8.68
C GLN A 248 -19.03 -14.25 9.47
N SER A 249 -17.89 -14.90 9.29
CA SER A 249 -17.52 -16.12 10.02
C SER A 249 -17.47 -15.89 11.53
N LEU A 250 -16.88 -14.76 11.97
CA LEU A 250 -16.82 -14.40 13.39
C LEU A 250 -18.22 -14.09 13.98
N ARG A 251 -19.11 -13.45 13.19
CA ARG A 251 -20.47 -13.13 13.62
C ARG A 251 -21.40 -14.34 13.62
N ALA A 252 -21.19 -15.32 12.75
CA ALA A 252 -22.01 -16.52 12.65
C ALA A 252 -21.91 -17.41 13.89
N GLY A 253 -20.84 -17.29 14.68
CA GLY A 253 -20.57 -18.06 15.89
C GLY A 253 -20.58 -19.56 15.59
N ASP A 254 -19.43 -20.23 15.67
CA ASP A 254 -19.43 -21.68 15.65
C ASP A 254 -20.08 -22.16 16.95
N HIS A 255 -21.24 -22.79 16.84
CA HIS A 255 -21.86 -23.57 17.91
C HIS A 255 -21.05 -24.86 18.21
N HIS A 256 -19.71 -24.74 18.29
CA HIS A 256 -18.84 -25.82 18.76
C HIS A 256 -18.46 -25.62 20.22
N GLN A 257 -19.49 -25.44 21.09
CA GLN A 257 -19.36 -25.71 22.51
C GLN A 257 -20.39 -26.79 22.87
N GLU A 258 -20.31 -27.95 22.23
CA GLU A 258 -20.87 -29.17 22.77
C GLU A 258 -19.77 -30.23 22.69
N ALA A 259 -19.09 -30.45 23.80
CA ALA A 259 -18.55 -31.72 24.32
C ALA A 259 -17.32 -31.48 25.19
N ALA A 260 -17.53 -31.27 26.46
CA ALA A 260 -16.65 -31.82 27.49
C ALA A 260 -17.51 -32.15 28.74
#